data_0cc6a2f05651d64e184df724bba7e15f
#
_entry.id   0cc6a2f05651d64e184df724bba7e15f
#
_cell.length_a   1.000
_cell.length_b   1.000
_cell.length_c   1.000
_cell.angle_alpha   90.00
_cell.angle_beta   90.00
_cell.angle_gamma   90.00
#
_symmetry.space_group_name_H-M   'P 1'
#
loop_
_entity.id
_entity.type
_entity.pdbx_description
1 polymer ?
#
loop_
_entity_poly.entity_id
_entity_poly.type
_entity_poly.pdbx_seq_one_letter_code
_entity_poly.pdbx_strand_id
1 'polypeptide(L)' 'LFRAVVTADDVKHGKPSPDMFLLAAQLLGVDPRQCLVFEDAEPGIKGALAAGMKVVRVPSRSK' A
#
# COMPACT_ATOMS: atom_id res chain seq x y z
N LEU A 1 7.48 14.24 1.46
CA LEU A 1 8.51 13.47 0.80
C LEU A 1 8.35 11.98 1.13
N PHE A 2 8.29 11.15 0.13
CA PHE A 2 8.10 9.72 0.33
C PHE A 2 9.45 9.02 0.43
N ARG A 3 9.54 8.08 1.35
CA ARG A 3 10.77 7.35 1.58
C ARG A 3 10.68 5.91 1.12
N ALA A 4 9.49 5.41 0.84
CA ALA A 4 9.31 4.04 0.39
C ALA A 4 8.14 3.96 -0.54
N VAL A 5 8.21 3.05 -1.49
CA VAL A 5 7.13 2.77 -2.43
C VAL A 5 6.71 1.33 -2.23
N VAL A 6 5.40 1.12 -2.05
CA VAL A 6 4.83 -0.20 -1.86
C VAL A 6 3.89 -0.48 -3.02
N THR A 7 3.97 -1.67 -3.57
CA THR A 7 3.09 -2.07 -4.66
C THR A 7 2.18 -3.19 -4.20
N ALA A 8 1.16 -3.47 -5.00
CA ALA A 8 0.25 -4.57 -4.69
C ALA A 8 0.98 -5.89 -4.57
N ASP A 9 2.06 -6.07 -5.29
CA ASP A 9 2.82 -7.31 -5.21
C ASP A 9 3.49 -7.51 -3.86
N ASP A 10 3.75 -6.43 -3.15
CA ASP A 10 4.40 -6.52 -1.85
C ASP A 10 3.46 -7.03 -0.77
N VAL A 11 2.15 -6.90 -0.98
CA VAL A 11 1.16 -7.26 0.03
C VAL A 11 0.07 -8.15 -0.53
N LYS A 12 0.40 -8.99 -1.47
CA LYS A 12 -0.61 -9.75 -2.21
C LYS A 12 -1.07 -11.02 -1.50
N HIS A 13 -0.48 -11.37 -0.40
CA HIS A 13 -0.86 -12.60 0.29
C HIS A 13 -2.13 -12.38 1.09
N GLY A 14 -3.21 -12.98 0.64
CA GLY A 14 -4.47 -12.85 1.31
C GLY A 14 -5.15 -11.54 1.00
N LYS A 15 -6.06 -11.14 1.86
CA LYS A 15 -6.81 -9.91 1.66
C LYS A 15 -6.00 -8.71 2.11
N PRO A 16 -5.95 -7.65 1.33
CA PRO A 16 -5.30 -6.43 1.78
C PRO A 16 -5.98 -5.89 3.04
N SER A 17 -5.19 -5.46 3.97
CA SER A 17 -5.71 -4.88 5.20
C SER A 17 -4.72 -3.84 5.69
N PRO A 18 -5.17 -2.93 6.58
CA PRO A 18 -4.23 -1.96 7.14
C PRO A 18 -3.05 -2.63 7.83
N ASP A 19 -3.29 -3.78 8.49
CA ASP A 19 -2.23 -4.47 9.19
C ASP A 19 -1.11 -4.90 8.26
N MET A 20 -1.46 -5.36 7.07
CA MET A 20 -0.47 -5.78 6.07
C MET A 20 0.40 -4.60 5.65
N PHE A 21 -0.23 -3.46 5.40
CA PHE A 21 0.52 -2.27 4.99
C PHE A 21 1.38 -1.74 6.14
N LEU A 22 0.85 -1.78 7.35
CA LEU A 22 1.63 -1.35 8.51
C LEU A 22 2.84 -2.24 8.73
N LEU A 23 2.67 -3.55 8.53
CA LEU A 23 3.78 -4.48 8.65
C LEU A 23 4.83 -4.19 7.58
N ALA A 24 4.40 -3.91 6.36
CA ALA A 24 5.33 -3.59 5.29
C ALA A 24 6.17 -2.36 5.64
N ALA A 25 5.53 -1.32 6.16
CA ALA A 25 6.25 -0.12 6.56
C ALA A 25 7.24 -0.42 7.67
N GLN A 26 6.84 -1.24 8.63
CA GLN A 26 7.70 -1.61 9.73
C GLN A 26 8.93 -2.36 9.24
N LEU A 27 8.74 -3.29 8.32
CA LEU A 27 9.86 -4.05 7.76
C LEU A 27 10.81 -3.17 6.97
N LEU A 28 10.27 -2.12 6.34
CA LEU A 28 11.09 -1.17 5.61
C LEU A 28 11.74 -0.13 6.53
N GLY A 29 11.28 -0.04 7.77
CA GLY A 29 11.83 0.91 8.71
C GLY A 29 11.41 2.34 8.46
N VAL A 30 10.22 2.55 7.89
CA VAL A 30 9.74 3.89 7.57
C VAL A 30 8.35 4.10 8.17
N ASP A 31 8.02 5.37 8.40
CA ASP A 31 6.70 5.76 8.88
C ASP A 31 5.69 5.53 7.75
N PRO A 32 4.50 4.98 8.06
CA PRO A 32 3.49 4.80 7.00
C PRO A 32 3.18 6.08 6.25
N ARG A 33 3.24 7.24 6.90
CA ARG A 33 2.96 8.50 6.24
C ARG A 33 4.02 8.85 5.20
N GLN A 34 5.15 8.15 5.20
CA GLN A 34 6.22 8.35 4.23
C GLN A 34 6.21 7.26 3.17
N CYS A 35 5.17 6.43 3.14
CA CYS A 35 5.02 5.38 2.16
C CYS A 35 4.04 5.80 1.08
N LEU A 36 4.35 5.45 -0.15
CA LEU A 36 3.49 5.69 -1.30
C LEU A 36 3.10 4.35 -1.88
N VAL A 37 1.80 4.15 -2.08
CA VAL A 37 1.28 2.89 -2.59
C VAL A 37 0.69 3.10 -3.98
N PHE A 38 1.06 2.24 -4.92
CA PHE A 38 0.42 2.20 -6.23
C PHE A 38 -0.52 1.00 -6.24
N GLU A 39 -1.80 1.24 -6.48
CA GLU A 39 -2.80 0.19 -6.38
C GLU A 39 -3.93 0.45 -7.36
N ASP A 40 -4.45 -0.63 -7.96
CA ASP A 40 -5.55 -0.54 -8.90
C ASP A 40 -6.87 -1.07 -8.33
N ALA A 41 -6.85 -1.74 -7.21
CA ALA A 41 -8.03 -2.37 -6.63
C ALA A 41 -8.50 -1.60 -5.39
N GLU A 42 -9.83 -1.42 -5.27
CA GLU A 42 -10.42 -0.69 -4.15
C GLU A 42 -10.00 -1.25 -2.78
N PRO A 43 -10.04 -2.57 -2.56
CA PRO A 43 -9.66 -3.07 -1.23
C PRO A 43 -8.24 -2.70 -0.84
N GLY A 44 -7.32 -2.72 -1.80
CA GLY A 44 -5.93 -2.33 -1.53
C GLY A 44 -5.82 -0.86 -1.23
N ILE A 45 -6.56 -0.03 -1.98
CA ILE A 45 -6.55 1.41 -1.76
C ILE A 45 -7.07 1.72 -0.37
N LYS A 46 -8.19 1.10 0.02
CA LYS A 46 -8.77 1.34 1.33
C LYS A 46 -7.84 0.89 2.45
N GLY A 47 -7.19 -0.26 2.26
CA GLY A 47 -6.25 -0.75 3.26
C GLY A 47 -5.07 0.18 3.46
N ALA A 48 -4.50 0.67 2.36
CA ALA A 48 -3.36 1.57 2.45
C ALA A 48 -3.74 2.89 3.09
N LEU A 49 -4.89 3.44 2.72
CA LEU A 49 -5.36 4.70 3.31
C LEU A 49 -5.60 4.53 4.80
N ALA A 50 -6.20 3.41 5.20
CA ALA A 50 -6.45 3.14 6.61
C ALA A 50 -5.15 2.97 7.39
N ALA A 51 -4.08 2.57 6.72
CA ALA A 51 -2.78 2.45 7.35
C ALA A 51 -2.05 3.78 7.45
N GLY A 52 -2.61 4.85 6.89
CA GLY A 52 -1.99 6.17 6.94
C GLY A 52 -1.05 6.45 5.79
N MET A 53 -1.07 5.63 4.77
CA MET A 53 -0.19 5.79 3.62
C MET A 53 -0.85 6.64 2.54
N LYS A 54 -0.04 7.22 1.67
CA LYS A 54 -0.53 7.88 0.48
C LYS A 54 -0.72 6.84 -0.62
N VAL A 55 -1.76 7.03 -1.43
CA VAL A 55 -2.09 6.06 -2.47
C VAL A 55 -2.24 6.78 -3.80
N VAL A 56 -1.63 6.19 -4.82
CA VAL A 56 -1.85 6.60 -6.20
C VAL A 56 -2.65 5.48 -6.86
N ARG A 57 -3.85 5.81 -7.31
CA ARG A 57 -4.66 4.85 -8.05
C ARG A 57 -4.09 4.73 -9.47
N VAL A 58 -3.83 3.52 -9.88
CA VAL A 58 -3.34 3.27 -11.22
C VAL A 58 -4.41 2.52 -12.00
N PRO A 59 -4.43 2.64 -13.33
CA PRO A 59 -5.41 1.89 -14.12
C PRO A 59 -5.22 0.39 -13.99
N SER A 60 -6.34 -0.33 -14.06
CA SER A 60 -6.27 -1.78 -14.08
C SER A 60 -5.57 -2.24 -15.36
N ARG A 61 -4.76 -3.27 -15.22
CA ARG A 61 -4.00 -3.79 -16.34
C ARG A 61 -4.74 -4.89 -17.09
N SER A 62 -5.75 -5.42 -16.46
CA SER A 62 -6.48 -6.49 -17.13
C SER A 62 -7.37 -5.91 -18.20
N LYS A 63 -7.42 -6.43 -18.88
CA LYS A 63 -8.29 -6.03 -19.79
C LYS A 63 -9.06 -6.74 -20.02
#